data_4cabef262f6994a803f536c5a65920ea
#
_entry.id   4cabef262f6994a803f536c5a65920ea
#
_cell.length_a   1.000
_cell.length_b   1.000
_cell.length_c   1.000
_cell.angle_alpha   90.00
_cell.angle_beta   90.00
_cell.angle_gamma   90.00
#
_symmetry.space_group_name_H-M   'P 1'
#
loop_
_entity.id
_entity.type
_entity.pdbx_description
1 polymer ?
#
loop_
_entity_poly.entity_id
_entity_poly.type
_entity_poly.pdbx_seq_one_letter_code
_entity_poly.pdbx_strand_id
1 'polypeptide(L)'
;YISPVNFDLSVTKTGSCHSLLPPEYYNKKRRCIIMPDVGTLQVSLVSNRGKRPITDAAVEISSAGEPDKILEVLKTDLSGQTEVIELETPPLEYSMEPGLNQPYSEYNLKVTAPGFEPVEVSGSQMLSGQLALQNLSLEPTITETASYEVLAIGPHTLYGDYPPKIAESEVKDIRATGEVVLSRVVIPEYVIVHDGAVSDNTAKNYYVLYKDYIKNVASCEIYSTWPKETLKANILAIMSFTLNRVYTEWYRGKGKDFTITSSTAFDQKWINGKNTYHSISNVVDEIFNSYLSRPEVTQPILTQYCDGKKVSCPEFMSQWGSKALGDDGLSAIEILRYYYGEDMYINEAETISGVPASYPGYELTNGTSGPKVRQIQEQLNVIAGAYP
;
A
#
# COMPACT_ATOMS: atom_id res chain seq x y z
N TYR A 1 -7.12 14.06 -63.27
CA TYR A 1 -7.11 12.74 -62.59
C TYR A 1 -5.94 12.76 -61.65
N ILE A 2 -6.23 13.02 -60.38
CA ILE A 2 -5.25 12.91 -59.27
C ILE A 2 -5.71 11.74 -58.42
N SER A 3 -4.90 10.68 -58.36
CA SER A 3 -5.11 9.51 -57.54
C SER A 3 -5.01 9.87 -56.06
N PRO A 4 -5.80 9.26 -55.15
CA PRO A 4 -5.68 9.48 -53.73
C PRO A 4 -4.38 8.86 -53.19
N VAL A 5 -3.57 9.68 -52.52
CA VAL A 5 -2.40 9.25 -51.77
C VAL A 5 -2.89 8.71 -50.44
N ASN A 6 -2.74 7.42 -50.21
CA ASN A 6 -2.91 6.79 -48.91
C ASN A 6 -1.76 7.22 -47.99
N PHE A 7 -2.08 7.95 -46.91
CA PHE A 7 -1.13 8.22 -45.85
C PHE A 7 -1.27 7.15 -44.78
N ASP A 8 -0.19 6.42 -44.59
CA ASP A 8 -0.01 5.48 -43.48
C ASP A 8 0.37 6.27 -42.25
N LEU A 9 -0.48 6.26 -41.22
CA LEU A 9 -0.23 6.90 -39.94
C LEU A 9 0.49 5.91 -39.01
N SER A 10 1.82 5.94 -38.99
CA SER A 10 2.60 5.27 -37.97
C SER A 10 2.51 6.03 -36.65
N VAL A 11 1.80 5.48 -35.69
CA VAL A 11 1.80 5.97 -34.30
C VAL A 11 3.08 5.50 -33.62
N THR A 12 3.98 6.42 -33.31
CA THR A 12 5.12 6.12 -32.45
C THR A 12 4.65 6.13 -31.00
N LYS A 13 5.14 5.18 -30.22
CA LYS A 13 4.81 4.97 -28.79
C LYS A 13 5.18 6.11 -27.83
N THR A 14 5.65 7.22 -28.33
CA THR A 14 5.95 8.43 -27.56
C THR A 14 4.92 9.48 -27.91
N GLY A 15 4.01 9.80 -27.02
CA GLY A 15 2.84 10.67 -27.16
C GLY A 15 3.05 12.12 -27.68
N SER A 16 4.02 12.33 -28.55
CA SER A 16 4.32 13.57 -29.24
C SER A 16 3.76 13.52 -30.64
N CYS A 17 2.65 14.22 -30.89
CA CYS A 17 2.12 14.47 -32.24
C CYS A 17 3.05 15.43 -32.98
N HIS A 18 4.05 14.93 -33.72
CA HIS A 18 4.78 15.72 -34.68
C HIS A 18 4.08 15.63 -36.07
N SER A 19 3.45 16.72 -36.50
CA SER A 19 2.88 16.81 -37.84
C SER A 19 3.95 17.37 -38.82
N LEU A 20 4.18 16.62 -39.88
CA LEU A 20 5.01 17.04 -41.02
C LEU A 20 4.20 17.83 -42.08
N LEU A 21 3.26 18.67 -41.71
CA LEU A 21 2.47 19.48 -42.64
C LEU A 21 2.84 20.97 -42.56
N PRO A 22 2.77 21.69 -43.76
CA PRO A 22 3.11 23.11 -43.80
C PRO A 22 2.16 23.99 -42.99
N PRO A 23 2.58 25.21 -42.60
CA PRO A 23 1.85 26.09 -41.67
C PRO A 23 0.45 26.55 -42.07
N GLU A 24 0.04 26.38 -43.31
CA GLU A 24 -1.20 26.91 -43.84
C GLU A 24 -2.48 26.09 -43.48
N TYR A 25 -2.32 24.94 -42.82
CA TYR A 25 -3.43 24.05 -42.44
C TYR A 25 -3.85 24.10 -40.97
N TYR A 26 -3.38 25.06 -40.19
CA TYR A 26 -3.53 25.09 -38.72
C TYR A 26 -4.89 25.56 -38.15
N ASN A 27 -5.93 25.75 -38.98
CA ASN A 27 -7.19 26.35 -38.54
C ASN A 27 -8.36 25.35 -38.30
N LYS A 28 -8.10 24.06 -38.13
CA LYS A 28 -9.11 23.14 -37.56
C LYS A 28 -8.53 22.54 -36.25
N LYS A 29 -9.06 22.94 -35.10
CA LYS A 29 -8.85 22.26 -33.80
C LYS A 29 -9.14 20.75 -33.97
N ARG A 30 -8.12 19.96 -34.35
CA ARG A 30 -8.16 18.52 -34.20
C ARG A 30 -7.97 18.27 -32.71
N ARG A 31 -9.01 17.89 -31.98
CA ARG A 31 -8.85 17.21 -30.74
C ARG A 31 -8.10 15.90 -31.05
N CYS A 32 -6.82 15.79 -30.64
CA CYS A 32 -6.21 14.47 -30.50
C CYS A 32 -7.10 13.73 -29.49
N ILE A 33 -7.78 12.69 -29.93
CA ILE A 33 -8.41 11.74 -29.03
C ILE A 33 -7.24 10.94 -28.48
N ILE A 34 -6.74 11.33 -27.31
CA ILE A 34 -5.84 10.50 -26.54
C ILE A 34 -6.72 9.33 -26.10
N MET A 35 -6.47 8.13 -26.61
CA MET A 35 -7.12 6.94 -26.07
C MET A 35 -6.62 6.78 -24.64
N PRO A 36 -7.51 6.55 -23.66
CA PRO A 36 -7.10 6.30 -22.30
C PRO A 36 -6.21 5.05 -22.26
N ASP A 37 -5.21 5.07 -21.39
CA ASP A 37 -4.48 3.86 -21.03
C ASP A 37 -5.39 2.94 -20.24
N VAL A 38 -4.95 1.71 -20.02
CA VAL A 38 -5.68 0.73 -19.22
C VAL A 38 -4.81 0.21 -18.07
N GLY A 39 -5.42 0.01 -16.92
CA GLY A 39 -4.92 -0.79 -15.82
C GLY A 39 -5.81 -2.02 -15.65
N THR A 40 -5.39 -2.96 -14.83
CA THR A 40 -6.18 -4.16 -14.56
C THR A 40 -6.52 -4.28 -13.09
N LEU A 41 -7.66 -4.90 -12.78
CA LEU A 41 -8.16 -5.12 -11.43
C LEU A 41 -8.48 -6.58 -11.21
N GLN A 42 -8.08 -7.12 -10.04
CA GLN A 42 -8.57 -8.37 -9.49
C GLN A 42 -9.04 -8.15 -8.05
N VAL A 43 -10.20 -8.70 -7.70
CA VAL A 43 -10.77 -8.64 -6.36
C VAL A 43 -10.65 -10.01 -5.71
N SER A 44 -10.21 -10.05 -4.44
CA SER A 44 -10.13 -11.27 -3.64
C SER A 44 -10.92 -11.11 -2.34
N LEU A 45 -11.82 -12.02 -2.07
CA LEU A 45 -12.73 -11.97 -0.93
C LEU A 45 -12.53 -13.16 0.00
N VAL A 46 -12.35 -12.86 1.27
CA VAL A 46 -12.28 -13.88 2.33
C VAL A 46 -13.23 -13.52 3.47
N SER A 47 -13.70 -14.54 4.18
CA SER A 47 -14.41 -14.32 5.44
C SER A 47 -13.46 -13.75 6.49
N ASN A 48 -13.88 -12.74 7.23
CA ASN A 48 -13.09 -12.22 8.35
C ASN A 48 -12.89 -13.30 9.43
N ARG A 49 -13.83 -14.21 9.56
CA ARG A 49 -13.73 -15.38 10.45
C ARG A 49 -13.12 -16.58 9.71
N GLY A 50 -11.92 -16.96 10.11
CA GLY A 50 -11.21 -18.14 9.59
C GLY A 50 -10.61 -17.98 8.20
N LYS A 51 -10.64 -16.78 7.61
CA LYS A 51 -9.99 -16.45 6.31
C LYS A 51 -10.35 -17.41 5.17
N ARG A 52 -11.58 -17.92 5.14
CA ARG A 52 -12.06 -18.81 4.07
C ARG A 52 -12.44 -18.00 2.84
N PRO A 53 -12.10 -18.44 1.62
CA PRO A 53 -12.56 -17.82 0.40
C PRO A 53 -14.09 -17.70 0.35
N ILE A 54 -14.59 -16.58 -0.16
CA ILE A 54 -16.02 -16.33 -0.38
C ILE A 54 -16.32 -16.51 -1.87
N THR A 55 -17.10 -17.54 -2.19
CA THR A 55 -17.48 -17.90 -3.56
C THR A 55 -18.81 -17.25 -3.96
N ASP A 56 -19.04 -17.07 -5.26
CA ASP A 56 -20.27 -16.50 -5.83
C ASP A 56 -20.67 -15.12 -5.30
N ALA A 57 -19.72 -14.41 -4.67
CA ALA A 57 -19.94 -13.02 -4.29
C ALA A 57 -20.02 -12.14 -5.53
N ALA A 58 -20.95 -11.20 -5.55
CA ALA A 58 -21.06 -10.21 -6.60
C ALA A 58 -20.23 -8.96 -6.28
N VAL A 59 -19.47 -8.47 -7.26
CA VAL A 59 -18.68 -7.25 -7.20
C VAL A 59 -19.16 -6.33 -8.32
N GLU A 60 -19.92 -5.30 -7.97
CA GLU A 60 -20.36 -4.24 -8.90
C GLU A 60 -19.29 -3.15 -8.94
N ILE A 61 -18.90 -2.73 -10.14
CA ILE A 61 -17.85 -1.74 -10.39
C ILE A 61 -18.45 -0.53 -11.10
N SER A 62 -18.19 0.65 -10.58
CA SER A 62 -18.54 1.94 -11.20
C SER A 62 -17.38 2.91 -11.13
N SER A 63 -17.35 3.91 -12.02
CA SER A 63 -16.43 5.04 -11.90
C SER A 63 -16.81 5.90 -10.69
N ALA A 64 -15.83 6.40 -9.94
CA ALA A 64 -16.11 7.31 -8.81
C ALA A 64 -16.83 8.61 -9.25
N GLY A 65 -16.61 9.05 -10.50
CA GLY A 65 -17.32 10.21 -11.09
C GLY A 65 -18.76 9.92 -11.53
N GLU A 66 -19.14 8.65 -11.72
CA GLU A 66 -20.48 8.20 -12.15
C GLU A 66 -20.91 6.97 -11.30
N PRO A 67 -21.12 7.11 -9.99
CA PRO A 67 -21.31 5.97 -9.08
C PRO A 67 -22.58 5.14 -9.37
N ASP A 68 -23.61 5.76 -9.95
CA ASP A 68 -24.87 5.08 -10.31
C ASP A 68 -24.77 4.27 -11.61
N LYS A 69 -23.69 4.44 -12.37
CA LYS A 69 -23.48 3.72 -13.63
C LYS A 69 -22.58 2.52 -13.44
N ILE A 70 -23.18 1.35 -13.32
CA ILE A 70 -22.43 0.09 -13.25
C ILE A 70 -21.73 -0.15 -14.59
N LEU A 71 -20.41 -0.33 -14.54
CA LEU A 71 -19.56 -0.67 -15.67
C LEU A 71 -19.48 -2.17 -15.87
N GLU A 72 -19.22 -2.91 -14.78
CA GLU A 72 -19.06 -4.36 -14.76
C GLU A 72 -19.66 -4.96 -13.48
N VAL A 73 -20.09 -6.23 -13.59
CA VAL A 73 -20.50 -7.05 -12.44
C VAL A 73 -19.75 -8.37 -12.52
N LEU A 74 -18.85 -8.58 -11.57
CA LEU A 74 -18.02 -9.77 -11.50
C LEU A 74 -18.52 -10.73 -10.42
N LYS A 75 -18.11 -12.00 -10.52
CA LYS A 75 -18.34 -13.00 -9.48
C LYS A 75 -17.03 -13.61 -9.02
N THR A 76 -16.95 -13.95 -7.75
CA THR A 76 -15.81 -14.70 -7.21
C THR A 76 -15.93 -16.19 -7.47
N ASP A 77 -14.79 -16.80 -7.79
CA ASP A 77 -14.63 -18.25 -8.00
C ASP A 77 -14.48 -19.03 -6.67
N LEU A 78 -14.12 -20.31 -6.75
CA LEU A 78 -13.88 -21.18 -5.60
C LEU A 78 -12.70 -20.73 -4.71
N SER A 79 -11.80 -19.94 -5.25
CA SER A 79 -10.68 -19.33 -4.54
C SER A 79 -11.04 -17.98 -3.91
N GLY A 80 -12.28 -17.51 -4.10
CA GLY A 80 -12.74 -16.20 -3.66
C GLY A 80 -12.21 -15.06 -4.53
N GLN A 81 -11.75 -15.34 -5.75
CA GLN A 81 -11.16 -14.36 -6.67
C GLN A 81 -12.07 -14.10 -7.86
N THR A 82 -12.09 -12.85 -8.34
CA THR A 82 -12.71 -12.52 -9.62
C THR A 82 -11.74 -12.80 -10.77
N GLU A 83 -12.27 -12.87 -11.97
CA GLU A 83 -11.45 -12.67 -13.16
C GLU A 83 -10.76 -11.31 -13.13
N VAL A 84 -9.68 -11.17 -13.91
CA VAL A 84 -8.96 -9.90 -14.09
C VAL A 84 -9.65 -9.12 -15.19
N ILE A 85 -10.00 -7.87 -14.92
CA ILE A 85 -10.64 -6.97 -15.90
C ILE A 85 -9.76 -5.77 -16.20
N GLU A 86 -9.98 -5.17 -17.36
CA GLU A 86 -9.36 -3.93 -17.79
C GLU A 86 -10.25 -2.73 -17.45
N LEU A 87 -9.64 -1.67 -16.90
CA LEU A 87 -10.29 -0.42 -16.54
C LEU A 87 -9.48 0.76 -17.09
N GLU A 88 -10.17 1.79 -17.59
CA GLU A 88 -9.54 2.99 -18.13
C GLU A 88 -8.71 3.73 -17.06
N THR A 89 -7.53 4.21 -17.46
CA THR A 89 -6.62 4.96 -16.61
C THR A 89 -6.10 6.20 -17.34
N PRO A 90 -5.61 7.22 -16.59
CA PRO A 90 -4.83 8.29 -17.18
C PRO A 90 -3.54 7.75 -17.84
N PRO A 91 -2.92 8.54 -18.74
CA PRO A 91 -1.65 8.19 -19.36
C PRO A 91 -0.55 7.87 -18.35
N LEU A 92 0.29 6.88 -18.68
CA LEU A 92 1.41 6.42 -17.85
C LEU A 92 2.31 7.58 -17.38
N GLU A 93 2.53 8.55 -18.25
CA GLU A 93 3.40 9.71 -17.99
C GLU A 93 2.99 10.48 -16.73
N TYR A 94 1.69 10.50 -16.37
CA TYR A 94 1.21 11.22 -15.17
C TYR A 94 1.75 10.62 -13.86
N SER A 95 2.11 9.34 -13.85
CA SER A 95 2.73 8.68 -12.69
C SER A 95 4.26 8.63 -12.78
N MET A 96 4.83 9.02 -13.93
CA MET A 96 6.29 8.97 -14.16
C MET A 96 6.98 10.31 -13.91
N GLU A 97 6.24 11.41 -13.88
CA GLU A 97 6.76 12.76 -13.63
C GLU A 97 5.91 13.49 -12.59
N PRO A 98 6.53 14.31 -11.72
CA PRO A 98 5.78 15.12 -10.76
C PRO A 98 4.96 16.18 -11.51
N GLY A 99 3.66 16.18 -11.33
CA GLY A 99 2.74 17.07 -12.03
C GLY A 99 1.46 17.37 -11.25
N LEU A 100 0.58 18.17 -11.87
CA LEU A 100 -0.72 18.52 -11.30
C LEU A 100 -1.85 17.59 -11.76
N ASN A 101 -1.60 16.73 -12.75
CA ASN A 101 -2.58 15.80 -13.25
C ASN A 101 -2.68 14.59 -12.32
N GLN A 102 -3.92 14.14 -12.04
CA GLN A 102 -4.14 12.92 -11.27
C GLN A 102 -3.63 11.72 -12.08
N PRO A 103 -2.71 10.90 -11.53
CA PRO A 103 -2.07 9.82 -12.29
C PRO A 103 -2.84 8.50 -12.26
N TYR A 104 -3.99 8.46 -11.62
CA TYR A 104 -4.83 7.27 -11.48
C TYR A 104 -6.31 7.60 -11.73
N SER A 105 -7.07 6.60 -12.17
CA SER A 105 -8.53 6.64 -12.12
C SER A 105 -9.02 6.07 -10.79
N GLU A 106 -10.20 6.51 -10.35
CA GLU A 106 -10.86 6.04 -9.14
C GLU A 106 -12.14 5.29 -9.47
N TYR A 107 -12.29 4.11 -8.90
CA TYR A 107 -13.45 3.24 -9.08
C TYR A 107 -14.07 2.87 -7.74
N ASN A 108 -15.39 2.75 -7.71
CA ASN A 108 -16.13 2.23 -6.56
C ASN A 108 -16.42 0.74 -6.79
N LEU A 109 -16.28 -0.03 -5.73
CA LEU A 109 -16.54 -1.47 -5.72
C LEU A 109 -17.61 -1.77 -4.68
N LYS A 110 -18.78 -2.24 -5.08
CA LYS A 110 -19.81 -2.69 -4.15
C LYS A 110 -19.85 -4.21 -4.11
N VAL A 111 -19.55 -4.76 -2.95
CA VAL A 111 -19.41 -6.18 -2.75
C VAL A 111 -20.57 -6.71 -1.93
N THR A 112 -21.24 -7.73 -2.46
CA THR A 112 -22.33 -8.44 -1.80
C THR A 112 -22.14 -9.94 -1.88
N ALA A 113 -22.37 -10.64 -0.76
CA ALA A 113 -22.30 -12.09 -0.73
C ALA A 113 -23.37 -12.65 0.24
N PRO A 114 -24.03 -13.77 -0.09
CA PRO A 114 -25.01 -14.37 0.81
C PRO A 114 -24.40 -14.73 2.17
N GLY A 115 -25.02 -14.26 3.25
CA GLY A 115 -24.58 -14.52 4.63
C GLY A 115 -23.42 -13.63 5.11
N PHE A 116 -23.09 -12.58 4.36
CA PHE A 116 -22.08 -11.60 4.73
C PHE A 116 -22.63 -10.17 4.70
N GLU A 117 -22.04 -9.30 5.52
CA GLU A 117 -22.32 -7.87 5.48
C GLU A 117 -21.78 -7.28 4.18
N PRO A 118 -22.56 -6.44 3.48
CA PRO A 118 -22.09 -5.79 2.27
C PRO A 118 -21.00 -4.74 2.58
N VAL A 119 -20.03 -4.62 1.68
CA VAL A 119 -18.92 -3.66 1.78
C VAL A 119 -18.84 -2.84 0.51
N GLU A 120 -18.62 -1.54 0.64
CA GLU A 120 -18.29 -0.65 -0.46
C GLU A 120 -16.87 -0.12 -0.30
N VAL A 121 -16.07 -0.20 -1.35
CA VAL A 121 -14.81 0.53 -1.46
C VAL A 121 -15.03 1.72 -2.36
N SER A 122 -14.86 2.92 -1.84
CA SER A 122 -14.98 4.15 -2.61
C SER A 122 -13.60 4.70 -2.95
N GLY A 123 -13.30 4.86 -4.25
CA GLY A 123 -12.06 5.46 -4.72
C GLY A 123 -10.89 4.48 -4.86
N SER A 124 -11.12 3.19 -5.15
CA SER A 124 -10.04 2.25 -5.51
C SER A 124 -9.26 2.78 -6.71
N GLN A 125 -7.93 2.86 -6.59
CA GLN A 125 -7.05 3.58 -7.52
C GLN A 125 -6.43 2.64 -8.55
N MET A 126 -6.59 2.96 -9.85
CA MET A 126 -6.04 2.20 -10.97
C MET A 126 -4.97 3.01 -11.68
N LEU A 127 -3.78 2.44 -11.84
CA LEU A 127 -2.64 3.01 -12.57
C LEU A 127 -2.44 2.34 -13.91
N SER A 128 -2.00 3.11 -14.91
CA SER A 128 -1.71 2.61 -16.26
C SER A 128 -0.75 1.41 -16.24
N GLY A 129 -1.13 0.34 -16.96
CA GLY A 129 -0.33 -0.87 -17.12
C GLY A 129 -0.10 -1.69 -15.85
N GLN A 130 -0.80 -1.39 -14.74
CA GLN A 130 -0.60 -2.07 -13.45
C GLN A 130 -1.78 -2.96 -13.10
N LEU A 131 -1.49 -4.11 -12.49
CA LEU A 131 -2.50 -4.97 -11.87
C LEU A 131 -2.75 -4.50 -10.43
N ALA A 132 -3.92 -3.93 -10.20
CA ALA A 132 -4.42 -3.59 -8.87
C ALA A 132 -5.07 -4.83 -8.23
N LEU A 133 -4.75 -5.06 -6.96
CA LEU A 133 -5.27 -6.16 -6.15
C LEU A 133 -6.13 -5.58 -5.03
N GLN A 134 -7.44 -5.80 -5.09
CA GLN A 134 -8.37 -5.40 -4.04
C GLN A 134 -8.68 -6.59 -3.16
N ASN A 135 -8.04 -6.67 -2.00
CA ASN A 135 -8.25 -7.74 -1.02
C ASN A 135 -9.21 -7.26 0.07
N LEU A 136 -10.31 -7.96 0.27
CA LEU A 136 -11.31 -7.61 1.27
C LEU A 136 -11.63 -8.80 2.17
N SER A 137 -11.90 -8.49 3.43
CA SER A 137 -12.42 -9.46 4.41
C SER A 137 -13.83 -9.06 4.79
N LEU A 138 -14.82 -9.92 4.53
CA LEU A 138 -16.22 -9.64 4.85
C LEU A 138 -16.60 -10.23 6.21
N GLU A 139 -17.39 -9.48 6.97
CA GLU A 139 -17.99 -9.96 8.21
C GLU A 139 -19.21 -10.83 7.90
N PRO A 140 -19.33 -12.02 8.52
CA PRO A 140 -20.57 -12.80 8.44
C PRO A 140 -21.73 -12.04 9.08
N THR A 141 -22.88 -12.01 8.42
CA THR A 141 -24.10 -11.43 8.99
C THR A 141 -24.54 -12.23 10.22
N ILE A 142 -24.61 -11.55 11.37
CA ILE A 142 -24.97 -12.15 12.66
C ILE A 142 -26.38 -11.75 13.07
N THR A 143 -26.87 -10.60 12.59
CA THR A 143 -28.17 -10.01 12.97
C THR A 143 -29.04 -9.81 11.73
N GLU A 144 -30.37 -9.67 11.94
CA GLU A 144 -31.31 -9.38 10.84
C GLU A 144 -31.12 -7.99 10.23
N THR A 145 -30.46 -7.09 10.95
CA THR A 145 -30.06 -5.75 10.44
C THR A 145 -28.64 -5.79 9.93
N ALA A 146 -28.48 -5.83 8.61
CA ALA A 146 -27.16 -5.73 7.97
C ALA A 146 -26.51 -4.38 8.30
N SER A 147 -25.25 -4.39 8.69
CA SER A 147 -24.42 -3.20 8.72
C SER A 147 -23.81 -2.99 7.33
N TYR A 148 -23.68 -1.75 6.91
CA TYR A 148 -23.08 -1.39 5.63
C TYR A 148 -21.76 -0.67 5.89
N GLU A 149 -20.66 -1.26 5.46
CA GLU A 149 -19.33 -0.67 5.64
C GLU A 149 -18.88 0.04 4.36
N VAL A 150 -18.43 1.29 4.49
CA VAL A 150 -17.82 2.05 3.41
C VAL A 150 -16.35 2.28 3.73
N LEU A 151 -15.47 1.77 2.89
CA LEU A 151 -14.03 1.95 2.93
C LEU A 151 -13.65 3.08 1.96
N ALA A 152 -13.41 4.28 2.48
CA ALA A 152 -13.07 5.44 1.66
C ALA A 152 -11.55 5.52 1.45
N ILE A 153 -11.12 5.47 0.20
CA ILE A 153 -9.73 5.58 -0.20
C ILE A 153 -9.40 7.05 -0.49
N GLY A 154 -8.58 7.65 0.36
CA GLY A 154 -8.12 9.02 0.16
C GLY A 154 -7.06 9.14 -0.95
N PRO A 155 -6.69 10.39 -1.32
CA PRO A 155 -5.69 10.65 -2.35
C PRO A 155 -4.34 9.99 -2.04
N HIS A 156 -3.63 9.58 -3.10
CA HIS A 156 -2.27 9.08 -3.00
C HIS A 156 -1.32 10.18 -2.50
N THR A 157 -0.30 9.84 -1.68
CA THR A 157 0.56 10.86 -1.02
C THR A 157 1.32 11.75 -2.00
N LEU A 158 1.78 11.20 -3.12
CA LEU A 158 2.47 11.98 -4.15
C LEU A 158 1.55 12.94 -4.93
N TYR A 159 0.23 12.75 -4.86
CA TYR A 159 -0.76 13.60 -5.53
C TYR A 159 -1.52 14.51 -4.58
N GLY A 160 -2.00 14.00 -3.45
CA GLY A 160 -2.73 14.75 -2.43
C GLY A 160 -1.84 15.71 -1.64
N ASP A 161 -2.46 16.56 -0.84
CA ASP A 161 -1.77 17.49 0.06
C ASP A 161 -1.68 16.86 1.46
N TYR A 162 -0.46 16.60 1.90
CA TYR A 162 -0.16 16.00 3.19
C TYR A 162 0.79 16.89 3.98
N PRO A 163 0.69 16.91 5.33
CA PRO A 163 1.61 17.68 6.15
C PRO A 163 3.04 17.16 6.03
N PRO A 164 4.03 18.03 6.17
CA PRO A 164 5.42 17.61 6.22
C PRO A 164 5.66 16.68 7.41
N LYS A 165 6.60 15.74 7.23
CA LYS A 165 7.00 14.82 8.29
C LYS A 165 7.76 15.57 9.39
N ILE A 166 7.45 15.27 10.65
CA ILE A 166 8.17 15.78 11.80
C ILE A 166 9.52 15.06 11.86
N ALA A 167 10.60 15.84 11.84
CA ALA A 167 11.96 15.31 11.90
C ALA A 167 12.25 14.64 13.24
N GLU A 168 12.83 13.45 13.18
CA GLU A 168 13.25 12.66 14.35
C GLU A 168 14.68 12.16 14.13
N SER A 169 15.39 11.88 15.23
CA SER A 169 16.72 11.27 15.15
C SER A 169 16.65 9.91 14.46
N GLU A 170 17.59 9.63 13.58
CA GLU A 170 17.71 8.36 12.83
C GLU A 170 17.87 7.16 13.76
N VAL A 171 18.67 7.33 14.82
CA VAL A 171 18.84 6.37 15.90
C VAL A 171 18.28 6.97 17.17
N LYS A 172 17.37 6.24 17.83
CA LYS A 172 16.75 6.69 19.08
C LYS A 172 17.68 6.47 20.28
N ASP A 173 17.78 7.46 21.16
CA ASP A 173 18.40 7.28 22.45
C ASP A 173 17.43 6.60 23.43
N ILE A 174 17.49 5.27 23.40
CA ILE A 174 16.59 4.40 24.18
C ILE A 174 16.84 4.53 25.69
N ARG A 175 18.04 4.90 26.09
CA ARG A 175 18.40 5.02 27.52
C ARG A 175 17.74 6.25 28.17
N ALA A 176 17.54 7.31 27.40
CA ALA A 176 16.94 8.55 27.88
C ALA A 176 15.41 8.45 28.05
N THR A 177 14.74 7.55 27.31
CA THR A 177 13.27 7.47 27.27
C THR A 177 12.69 6.40 28.19
N GLY A 178 13.51 5.47 28.70
CA GLY A 178 13.04 4.33 29.53
C GLY A 178 12.20 3.32 28.76
N GLU A 179 12.26 3.35 27.44
CA GLU A 179 11.51 2.44 26.57
C GLU A 179 12.02 1.00 26.65
N VAL A 180 11.10 0.06 26.56
CA VAL A 180 11.45 -1.36 26.45
C VAL A 180 11.89 -1.64 25.02
N VAL A 181 13.13 -2.08 24.87
CA VAL A 181 13.74 -2.36 23.57
C VAL A 181 13.87 -3.86 23.39
N LEU A 182 13.55 -4.35 22.21
CA LEU A 182 13.78 -5.73 21.86
C LEU A 182 15.30 -6.02 21.84
N SER A 183 15.71 -7.22 22.27
CA SER A 183 17.13 -7.62 22.26
C SER A 183 17.68 -7.83 20.84
N ARG A 184 16.82 -7.99 19.85
CA ARG A 184 17.14 -8.22 18.44
C ARG A 184 16.02 -7.71 17.55
N VAL A 185 16.34 -7.45 16.28
CA VAL A 185 15.34 -7.09 15.26
C VAL A 185 14.59 -8.34 14.83
N VAL A 186 13.28 -8.30 14.93
CA VAL A 186 12.38 -9.39 14.53
C VAL A 186 11.28 -8.86 13.64
N ILE A 187 10.84 -9.67 12.69
CA ILE A 187 9.64 -9.36 11.91
C ILE A 187 8.41 -9.66 12.78
N PRO A 188 7.59 -8.66 13.11
CA PRO A 188 6.36 -8.90 13.86
C PRO A 188 5.34 -9.63 12.98
N GLU A 189 4.46 -10.40 13.58
CA GLU A 189 3.33 -10.98 12.88
C GLU A 189 2.35 -9.89 12.43
N TYR A 190 2.05 -8.95 13.33
CA TYR A 190 1.13 -7.84 13.11
C TYR A 190 1.78 -6.51 13.46
N VAL A 191 1.36 -5.49 12.73
CA VAL A 191 1.55 -4.08 13.07
C VAL A 191 0.19 -3.55 13.56
N ILE A 192 0.16 -2.94 14.74
CA ILE A 192 -1.05 -2.29 15.24
C ILE A 192 -1.04 -0.85 14.72
N VAL A 193 -1.90 -0.56 13.76
CA VAL A 193 -2.01 0.75 13.11
C VAL A 193 -3.08 1.57 13.79
N HIS A 194 -2.70 2.71 14.35
CA HIS A 194 -3.62 3.73 14.84
C HIS A 194 -4.03 4.64 13.69
N ASP A 195 -5.29 4.58 13.27
CA ASP A 195 -5.76 5.28 12.06
C ASP A 195 -6.07 6.75 12.34
N GLY A 196 -5.06 7.50 12.72
CA GLY A 196 -5.16 8.91 13.06
C GLY A 196 -3.85 9.49 13.58
N ALA A 197 -3.94 10.69 14.14
CA ALA A 197 -2.82 11.33 14.84
C ALA A 197 -2.62 10.70 16.23
N VAL A 198 -1.39 10.74 16.75
CA VAL A 198 -1.02 10.17 18.07
C VAL A 198 -1.92 10.63 19.21
N SER A 199 -2.47 11.85 19.12
CA SER A 199 -3.35 12.46 20.16
C SER A 199 -4.84 12.16 19.95
N ASP A 200 -5.23 11.54 18.85
CA ASP A 200 -6.63 11.21 18.57
C ASP A 200 -7.03 9.93 19.28
N ASN A 201 -7.62 10.05 20.45
CA ASN A 201 -8.07 8.90 21.23
C ASN A 201 -9.39 8.29 20.70
N THR A 202 -9.98 8.83 19.63
CA THR A 202 -11.19 8.30 18.98
C THR A 202 -10.87 7.45 17.76
N ALA A 203 -9.64 7.53 17.25
CA ALA A 203 -9.16 6.76 16.12
C ALA A 203 -9.11 5.26 16.44
N LYS A 204 -9.45 4.44 15.45
CA LYS A 204 -9.43 2.98 15.58
C LYS A 204 -8.02 2.43 15.48
N ASN A 205 -7.76 1.34 16.19
CA ASN A 205 -6.56 0.54 16.05
C ASN A 205 -6.86 -0.69 15.18
N TYR A 206 -6.07 -0.88 14.11
CA TYR A 206 -6.17 -2.00 13.21
C TYR A 206 -4.99 -2.95 13.37
N TYR A 207 -5.27 -4.25 13.51
CA TYR A 207 -4.25 -5.31 13.53
C TYR A 207 -4.01 -5.79 12.11
N VAL A 208 -2.90 -5.38 11.52
CA VAL A 208 -2.57 -5.64 10.13
C VAL A 208 -1.36 -6.56 10.04
N LEU A 209 -1.42 -7.64 9.26
CA LEU A 209 -0.26 -8.50 9.01
C LEU A 209 0.89 -7.65 8.47
N TYR A 210 2.11 -7.90 8.93
CA TYR A 210 3.28 -7.08 8.60
C TYR A 210 3.45 -6.87 7.08
N LYS A 211 3.39 -7.95 6.29
CA LYS A 211 3.51 -7.83 4.83
C LYS A 211 2.39 -7.02 4.21
N ASP A 212 1.16 -7.21 4.70
CA ASP A 212 -0.01 -6.48 4.19
C ASP A 212 0.07 -4.99 4.55
N TYR A 213 0.62 -4.68 5.75
CA TYR A 213 0.90 -3.30 6.14
C TYR A 213 1.92 -2.65 5.18
N ILE A 214 3.05 -3.31 4.91
CA ILE A 214 4.08 -2.77 4.00
C ILE A 214 3.55 -2.61 2.57
N LYS A 215 2.79 -3.59 2.05
CA LYS A 215 2.15 -3.51 0.73
C LYS A 215 1.19 -2.33 0.63
N ASN A 216 0.38 -2.12 1.67
CA ASN A 216 -0.57 -1.02 1.75
C ASN A 216 0.15 0.34 1.77
N VAL A 217 1.11 0.51 2.70
CA VAL A 217 1.90 1.76 2.80
C VAL A 217 2.61 2.06 1.48
N ALA A 218 3.32 1.09 0.90
CA ALA A 218 4.00 1.30 -0.37
C ALA A 218 3.02 1.69 -1.49
N SER A 219 1.81 1.11 -1.51
CA SER A 219 0.77 1.46 -2.48
C SER A 219 0.10 2.83 -2.22
N CYS A 220 0.28 3.40 -1.03
CA CYS A 220 -0.14 4.76 -0.71
C CYS A 220 0.96 5.81 -0.99
N GLU A 221 2.24 5.40 -0.94
CA GLU A 221 3.39 6.30 -0.83
C GLU A 221 4.20 6.41 -2.14
N ILE A 222 4.19 5.37 -3.00
CA ILE A 222 4.95 5.34 -4.26
C ILE A 222 4.09 4.76 -5.38
N TYR A 223 4.34 5.20 -6.63
CA TYR A 223 3.63 4.64 -7.78
C TYR A 223 4.23 3.32 -8.22
N SER A 224 3.38 2.31 -8.39
CA SER A 224 3.75 0.96 -8.83
C SER A 224 4.32 0.92 -10.26
N THR A 225 4.19 2.00 -11.00
CA THR A 225 4.74 2.20 -12.36
C THR A 225 6.25 2.50 -12.36
N TRP A 226 6.85 2.80 -11.20
CA TRP A 226 8.25 3.16 -11.10
C TRP A 226 9.19 1.96 -11.33
N PRO A 227 10.47 2.21 -11.72
CA PRO A 227 11.45 1.15 -11.90
C PRO A 227 11.59 0.24 -10.67
N LYS A 228 11.85 -1.07 -10.88
CA LYS A 228 11.94 -2.07 -9.80
C LYS A 228 12.95 -1.66 -8.71
N GLU A 229 14.10 -1.12 -9.09
CA GLU A 229 15.14 -0.70 -8.12
C GLU A 229 14.67 0.51 -7.28
N THR A 230 13.91 1.43 -7.88
CA THR A 230 13.28 2.52 -7.15
C THR A 230 12.22 2.01 -6.16
N LEU A 231 11.35 1.09 -6.61
CA LEU A 231 10.37 0.44 -5.72
C LEU A 231 11.08 -0.24 -4.55
N LYS A 232 12.14 -1.01 -4.84
CA LYS A 232 12.93 -1.73 -3.83
C LYS A 232 13.58 -0.78 -2.81
N ALA A 233 14.17 0.33 -3.25
CA ALA A 233 14.77 1.33 -2.36
C ALA A 233 13.72 1.95 -1.42
N ASN A 234 12.59 2.39 -1.96
CA ASN A 234 11.51 2.98 -1.15
C ASN A 234 10.88 1.97 -0.19
N ILE A 235 10.64 0.73 -0.63
CA ILE A 235 10.09 -0.33 0.21
C ILE A 235 11.05 -0.68 1.35
N LEU A 236 12.37 -0.76 1.10
CA LEU A 236 13.38 -0.95 2.14
C LEU A 236 13.35 0.19 3.17
N ALA A 237 13.19 1.44 2.73
CA ALA A 237 13.02 2.58 3.63
C ALA A 237 11.72 2.46 4.45
N ILE A 238 10.60 2.12 3.82
CA ILE A 238 9.31 1.89 4.52
C ILE A 238 9.46 0.79 5.57
N MET A 239 10.10 -0.32 5.25
CA MET A 239 10.30 -1.45 6.16
C MET A 239 11.23 -1.09 7.33
N SER A 240 12.36 -0.43 7.05
CA SER A 240 13.30 -0.02 8.09
C SER A 240 12.66 0.97 9.08
N PHE A 241 11.89 1.94 8.58
CA PHE A 241 11.10 2.84 9.41
C PHE A 241 10.13 2.08 10.33
N THR A 242 9.35 1.15 9.74
CA THR A 242 8.38 0.34 10.49
C THR A 242 9.08 -0.50 11.54
N LEU A 243 10.19 -1.17 11.19
CA LEU A 243 10.95 -2.01 12.12
C LEU A 243 11.65 -1.19 13.22
N ASN A 244 12.02 0.07 12.95
CA ASN A 244 12.47 0.98 14.00
C ASN A 244 11.39 1.21 15.05
N ARG A 245 10.14 1.48 14.62
CA ARG A 245 8.99 1.67 15.52
C ARG A 245 8.70 0.41 16.35
N VAL A 246 8.79 -0.76 15.72
CA VAL A 246 8.63 -2.05 16.41
C VAL A 246 9.77 -2.30 17.40
N TYR A 247 11.01 -2.17 16.95
CA TYR A 247 12.19 -2.45 17.75
C TYR A 247 12.30 -1.56 19.00
N THR A 248 12.03 -0.26 18.85
CA THR A 248 12.10 0.71 19.94
C THR A 248 10.85 0.73 20.82
N GLU A 249 9.80 -0.02 20.48
CA GLU A 249 8.48 0.06 21.15
C GLU A 249 8.01 1.53 21.30
N TRP A 250 8.27 2.36 20.26
CA TRP A 250 8.22 3.82 20.30
C TRP A 250 6.95 4.41 20.90
N TYR A 251 5.80 3.90 20.55
CA TYR A 251 4.52 4.34 21.11
C TYR A 251 4.11 3.54 22.33
N ARG A 252 4.38 2.25 22.34
CA ARG A 252 4.00 1.36 23.45
C ARG A 252 4.81 1.69 24.70
N GLY A 253 6.10 2.03 24.56
CA GLY A 253 6.94 2.54 25.65
C GLY A 253 6.41 3.86 26.25
N LYS A 254 5.58 4.61 25.51
CA LYS A 254 4.91 5.84 25.96
C LYS A 254 3.46 5.61 26.43
N GLY A 255 3.10 4.36 26.70
CA GLY A 255 1.78 3.99 27.22
C GLY A 255 0.65 3.99 26.18
N LYS A 256 1.00 3.94 24.88
CA LYS A 256 0.03 3.75 23.81
C LYS A 256 -0.16 2.26 23.50
N ASP A 257 -1.31 1.88 22.97
CA ASP A 257 -1.69 0.51 22.64
C ASP A 257 -1.51 0.16 21.15
N PHE A 258 -0.72 0.95 20.41
CA PHE A 258 -0.44 0.77 18.99
C PHE A 258 1.06 0.81 18.69
N THR A 259 1.42 0.29 17.52
CA THR A 259 2.80 0.23 17.03
C THR A 259 3.20 1.47 16.21
N ILE A 260 2.27 1.96 15.38
CA ILE A 260 2.51 3.01 14.39
C ILE A 260 1.20 3.74 14.08
N THR A 261 1.29 4.97 13.55
CA THR A 261 0.10 5.73 13.11
C THR A 261 -0.05 5.74 11.60
N SER A 262 -1.26 6.05 11.10
CA SER A 262 -1.51 6.29 9.66
C SER A 262 -1.18 7.74 9.24
N SER A 263 -0.68 8.56 10.16
CA SER A 263 -0.38 9.98 9.93
C SER A 263 0.97 10.18 9.26
N THR A 264 1.01 10.81 8.09
CA THR A 264 2.25 11.13 7.36
C THR A 264 3.16 12.11 8.09
N ALA A 265 2.62 12.92 9.01
CA ALA A 265 3.42 13.83 9.83
C ALA A 265 4.30 13.08 10.85
N PHE A 266 3.81 11.98 11.39
CA PHE A 266 4.50 11.21 12.41
C PHE A 266 5.14 9.95 11.85
N ASP A 267 4.41 9.20 11.00
CA ASP A 267 4.81 7.90 10.51
C ASP A 267 4.56 7.77 8.99
N GLN A 268 3.71 6.84 8.57
CA GLN A 268 3.54 6.44 7.19
C GLN A 268 2.06 6.42 6.81
N LYS A 269 1.75 6.71 5.54
CA LYS A 269 0.37 6.65 5.07
C LYS A 269 -0.09 5.20 4.94
N TRP A 270 -1.08 4.84 5.74
CA TRP A 270 -1.84 3.60 5.63
C TRP A 270 -3.32 3.94 5.49
N ILE A 271 -4.07 3.20 4.66
CA ILE A 271 -5.51 3.42 4.46
C ILE A 271 -6.22 2.07 4.54
N ASN A 272 -7.22 1.96 5.40
CA ASN A 272 -8.03 0.74 5.49
C ASN A 272 -8.75 0.47 4.16
N GLY A 273 -8.64 -0.75 3.64
CA GLY A 273 -9.28 -1.14 2.37
C GLY A 273 -8.56 -0.65 1.10
N LYS A 274 -7.36 -0.02 1.21
CA LYS A 274 -6.57 0.39 0.03
C LYS A 274 -6.25 -0.82 -0.84
N ASN A 275 -6.49 -0.69 -2.14
CA ASN A 275 -5.96 -1.64 -3.12
C ASN A 275 -4.43 -1.58 -3.15
N THR A 276 -3.80 -2.72 -3.33
CA THR A 276 -2.35 -2.84 -3.54
C THR A 276 -2.04 -3.14 -5.00
N TYR A 277 -0.76 -3.17 -5.37
CA TYR A 277 -0.35 -3.48 -6.74
C TYR A 277 0.54 -4.71 -6.78
N HIS A 278 0.37 -5.51 -7.83
CA HIS A 278 1.12 -6.76 -8.00
C HIS A 278 2.63 -6.55 -8.03
N SER A 279 3.12 -5.50 -8.72
CA SER A 279 4.55 -5.15 -8.78
C SER A 279 5.12 -4.81 -7.40
N ILE A 280 4.40 -4.00 -6.59
CA ILE A 280 4.77 -3.68 -5.21
C ILE A 280 4.74 -4.94 -4.34
N SER A 281 3.67 -5.75 -4.46
CA SER A 281 3.51 -6.97 -3.67
C SER A 281 4.66 -7.97 -3.88
N ASN A 282 5.10 -8.13 -5.13
CA ASN A 282 6.23 -9.00 -5.47
C ASN A 282 7.54 -8.51 -4.84
N VAL A 283 7.81 -7.20 -4.88
CA VAL A 283 9.02 -6.64 -4.25
C VAL A 283 8.97 -6.82 -2.73
N VAL A 284 7.83 -6.55 -2.09
CA VAL A 284 7.67 -6.77 -0.64
C VAL A 284 7.91 -8.24 -0.28
N ASP A 285 7.34 -9.18 -1.05
CA ASP A 285 7.51 -10.61 -0.80
C ASP A 285 8.96 -11.09 -1.01
N GLU A 286 9.72 -10.43 -1.91
CA GLU A 286 11.15 -10.71 -2.14
C GLU A 286 12.04 -10.28 -0.96
N ILE A 287 11.72 -9.14 -0.30
CA ILE A 287 12.64 -8.51 0.65
C ILE A 287 12.05 -8.32 2.06
N PHE A 288 10.93 -8.93 2.41
CA PHE A 288 10.10 -8.61 3.60
C PHE A 288 10.83 -8.69 4.95
N ASN A 289 11.98 -9.36 5.03
CA ASN A 289 12.79 -9.48 6.24
C ASN A 289 14.01 -8.55 6.25
N SER A 290 14.17 -7.71 5.23
CA SER A 290 15.32 -6.80 5.12
C SER A 290 15.06 -5.46 5.81
N TYR A 291 16.09 -4.85 6.35
CA TYR A 291 16.06 -3.50 6.94
C TYR A 291 17.42 -2.82 6.84
N LEU A 292 17.45 -1.50 7.07
CA LEU A 292 18.68 -0.71 6.99
C LEU A 292 19.31 -0.52 8.37
N SER A 293 20.62 -0.66 8.43
CA SER A 293 21.43 -0.59 9.67
C SER A 293 22.66 0.29 9.50
N ARG A 294 23.18 0.77 10.64
CA ARG A 294 24.51 1.35 10.76
C ARG A 294 25.49 0.33 11.36
N PRO A 295 26.79 0.43 11.07
CA PRO A 295 27.80 -0.37 11.77
C PRO A 295 27.68 -0.21 13.30
N GLU A 296 27.80 -1.32 14.01
CA GLU A 296 27.74 -1.36 15.48
C GLU A 296 26.42 -0.91 16.14
N VAL A 297 25.37 -0.63 15.34
CA VAL A 297 24.04 -0.27 15.81
C VAL A 297 23.06 -1.39 15.46
N THR A 298 22.47 -2.03 16.49
CA THR A 298 21.47 -3.10 16.28
C THR A 298 20.12 -2.53 15.82
N GLN A 299 19.81 -1.32 16.22
CA GLN A 299 18.53 -0.67 15.91
C GLN A 299 18.40 -0.42 14.40
N PRO A 300 17.26 -0.76 13.76
CA PRO A 300 16.98 -0.34 12.39
C PRO A 300 17.02 1.19 12.26
N ILE A 301 17.53 1.70 11.16
CA ILE A 301 17.53 3.13 10.87
C ILE A 301 16.07 3.61 10.77
N LEU A 302 15.74 4.72 11.43
CA LEU A 302 14.49 5.45 11.18
C LEU A 302 14.61 6.21 9.86
N THR A 303 14.34 5.52 8.78
CA THR A 303 14.46 6.02 7.41
C THR A 303 13.30 6.95 7.05
N GLN A 304 13.40 8.22 7.44
CA GLN A 304 12.42 9.23 7.06
C GLN A 304 12.53 9.56 5.57
N TYR A 305 11.41 9.88 4.95
CA TYR A 305 11.30 10.27 3.55
C TYR A 305 10.15 11.26 3.36
N CYS A 306 10.15 11.97 2.24
CA CYS A 306 9.04 12.82 1.79
C CYS A 306 8.97 12.82 0.26
N ASP A 307 7.96 13.44 -0.33
CA ASP A 307 7.79 13.48 -1.79
C ASP A 307 8.96 14.20 -2.50
N GLY A 308 9.56 15.21 -1.88
CA GLY A 308 10.69 15.97 -2.40
C GLY A 308 10.32 16.97 -3.49
N LYS A 309 9.03 17.27 -3.67
CA LYS A 309 8.50 18.25 -4.63
C LYS A 309 7.55 19.25 -3.97
N LYS A 310 6.48 18.77 -3.35
CA LYS A 310 5.55 19.60 -2.57
C LYS A 310 6.14 19.93 -1.20
N VAL A 311 6.88 18.99 -0.63
CA VAL A 311 7.56 19.11 0.65
C VAL A 311 9.07 18.97 0.43
N SER A 312 9.87 19.89 0.99
CA SER A 312 11.32 19.78 0.99
C SER A 312 11.79 18.70 1.96
N CYS A 313 12.77 17.89 1.54
CA CYS A 313 13.38 16.82 2.33
C CYS A 313 14.86 17.09 2.57
N PRO A 314 15.27 18.07 3.40
CA PRO A 314 16.67 18.47 3.51
C PRO A 314 17.61 17.39 4.03
N GLU A 315 17.08 16.45 4.84
CA GLU A 315 17.84 15.36 5.48
C GLU A 315 17.19 13.99 5.30
N PHE A 316 16.18 13.89 4.41
CA PHE A 316 15.41 12.68 4.18
C PHE A 316 15.50 12.24 2.72
N MET A 317 15.15 10.99 2.48
CA MET A 317 15.03 10.51 1.10
C MET A 317 13.88 11.23 0.38
N SER A 318 14.16 11.79 -0.79
CA SER A 318 13.13 12.26 -1.71
C SER A 318 12.59 11.11 -2.54
N GLN A 319 11.28 10.85 -2.48
CA GLN A 319 10.66 9.77 -3.27
C GLN A 319 10.82 10.06 -4.79
N TRP A 320 10.52 11.27 -5.25
CA TRP A 320 10.77 11.65 -6.65
C TRP A 320 12.25 11.70 -7.01
N GLY A 321 13.12 12.07 -6.06
CA GLY A 321 14.57 12.01 -6.27
C GLY A 321 15.06 10.57 -6.41
N SER A 322 14.57 9.64 -5.60
CA SER A 322 14.90 8.21 -5.72
C SER A 322 14.45 7.62 -7.06
N LYS A 323 13.31 8.10 -7.59
CA LYS A 323 12.84 7.71 -8.92
C LYS A 323 13.80 8.20 -10.01
N ALA A 324 14.25 9.46 -9.94
CA ALA A 324 15.21 10.00 -10.90
C ALA A 324 16.53 9.20 -10.91
N LEU A 325 17.06 8.85 -9.71
CA LEU A 325 18.26 8.01 -9.60
C LEU A 325 18.03 6.59 -10.17
N GLY A 326 16.84 6.02 -9.97
CA GLY A 326 16.48 4.73 -10.57
C GLY A 326 16.33 4.79 -12.09
N ASP A 327 15.82 5.88 -12.64
CA ASP A 327 15.78 6.12 -14.09
C ASP A 327 17.18 6.24 -14.69
N ASP A 328 18.14 6.79 -13.93
CA ASP A 328 19.56 6.87 -14.29
C ASP A 328 20.28 5.50 -14.13
N GLY A 329 19.57 4.46 -13.69
CA GLY A 329 20.06 3.09 -13.62
C GLY A 329 20.75 2.70 -12.31
N LEU A 330 20.64 3.50 -11.24
CA LEU A 330 21.17 3.15 -9.94
C LEU A 330 20.39 1.98 -9.32
N SER A 331 21.11 1.08 -8.67
CA SER A 331 20.54 0.01 -7.85
C SER A 331 19.91 0.55 -6.57
N ALA A 332 19.04 -0.25 -5.94
CA ALA A 332 18.38 0.13 -4.70
C ALA A 332 19.36 0.53 -3.59
N ILE A 333 20.48 -0.18 -3.45
CA ILE A 333 21.49 0.12 -2.43
C ILE A 333 22.23 1.43 -2.72
N GLU A 334 22.52 1.74 -3.98
CA GLU A 334 23.15 3.01 -4.38
C GLU A 334 22.20 4.19 -4.13
N ILE A 335 20.89 4.04 -4.47
CA ILE A 335 19.85 5.03 -4.17
C ILE A 335 19.78 5.29 -2.66
N LEU A 336 19.74 4.23 -1.86
CA LEU A 336 19.65 4.35 -0.40
C LEU A 336 20.89 5.00 0.20
N ARG A 337 22.10 4.64 -0.26
CA ARG A 337 23.34 5.24 0.20
C ARG A 337 23.46 6.72 -0.16
N TYR A 338 22.93 7.12 -1.31
CA TYR A 338 22.88 8.53 -1.70
C TYR A 338 22.16 9.40 -0.65
N TYR A 339 21.09 8.86 -0.01
CA TYR A 339 20.31 9.60 0.97
C TYR A 339 20.71 9.35 2.42
N TYR A 340 21.08 8.12 2.75
CA TYR A 340 21.34 7.71 4.14
C TYR A 340 22.83 7.48 4.43
N GLY A 341 23.73 7.71 3.46
CA GLY A 341 25.18 7.66 3.61
C GLY A 341 25.80 6.30 3.26
N GLU A 342 27.09 6.34 2.93
CA GLU A 342 27.84 5.20 2.40
C GLU A 342 28.07 4.06 3.41
N ASP A 343 28.02 4.36 4.70
CA ASP A 343 28.18 3.38 5.79
C ASP A 343 26.88 2.61 6.10
N MET A 344 25.77 2.97 5.46
CA MET A 344 24.51 2.24 5.56
C MET A 344 24.59 0.90 4.81
N TYR A 345 24.06 -0.15 5.39
CA TYR A 345 23.96 -1.47 4.77
C TYR A 345 22.60 -2.11 5.01
N ILE A 346 22.25 -3.07 4.14
CA ILE A 346 21.02 -3.88 4.26
C ILE A 346 21.33 -5.06 5.16
N ASN A 347 20.53 -5.24 6.20
CA ASN A 347 20.57 -6.37 7.11
C ASN A 347 19.29 -7.18 7.03
N GLU A 348 19.28 -8.38 7.59
CA GLU A 348 18.10 -9.25 7.64
C GLU A 348 17.68 -9.48 9.08
N ALA A 349 16.38 -9.30 9.33
CA ALA A 349 15.77 -9.63 10.61
C ALA A 349 15.47 -11.12 10.69
N GLU A 350 15.52 -11.66 11.91
CA GLU A 350 15.05 -13.03 12.12
C GLU A 350 13.54 -13.12 11.88
N THR A 351 13.18 -14.00 10.95
CA THR A 351 11.81 -14.48 10.85
C THR A 351 11.62 -15.57 11.89
N ILE A 352 10.74 -15.37 12.84
CA ILE A 352 10.34 -16.42 13.76
C ILE A 352 9.46 -17.40 12.96
N SER A 353 10.11 -18.33 12.25
CA SER A 353 9.41 -19.38 11.53
C SER A 353 8.81 -20.36 12.54
N GLY A 354 7.55 -20.71 12.37
CA GLY A 354 6.87 -21.72 13.18
C GLY A 354 6.17 -21.21 14.43
N VAL A 355 6.19 -19.90 14.72
CA VAL A 355 5.22 -19.31 15.63
C VAL A 355 3.94 -19.09 14.83
N PRO A 356 2.90 -19.89 15.05
CA PRO A 356 1.64 -19.68 14.36
C PRO A 356 1.10 -18.30 14.76
N ALA A 357 0.50 -17.58 13.81
CA ALA A 357 -0.14 -16.29 14.06
C ALA A 357 -1.05 -16.38 15.30
N SER A 358 -0.73 -15.67 16.38
CA SER A 358 -1.48 -15.75 17.65
C SER A 358 -2.81 -14.99 17.56
N TYR A 359 -2.80 -13.83 16.90
CA TYR A 359 -4.02 -13.05 16.73
C TYR A 359 -4.83 -13.54 15.51
N PRO A 360 -6.13 -13.85 15.68
CA PRO A 360 -6.95 -14.41 14.60
C PRO A 360 -7.37 -13.37 13.53
N GLY A 361 -7.08 -12.09 13.72
CA GLY A 361 -7.53 -10.99 12.87
C GLY A 361 -8.94 -10.46 13.22
N TYR A 362 -9.53 -10.97 14.31
CA TYR A 362 -10.84 -10.56 14.80
C TYR A 362 -10.93 -10.80 16.33
N GLU A 363 -11.86 -10.12 16.98
CA GLU A 363 -12.13 -10.29 18.41
C GLU A 363 -12.72 -11.67 18.69
N LEU A 364 -12.14 -12.38 19.67
CA LEU A 364 -12.66 -13.65 20.16
C LEU A 364 -13.67 -13.42 21.28
N THR A 365 -14.90 -13.81 21.05
CA THR A 365 -15.97 -13.76 22.04
C THR A 365 -16.37 -15.14 22.50
N ASN A 366 -17.15 -15.22 23.58
CA ASN A 366 -17.67 -16.50 24.08
C ASN A 366 -18.56 -17.17 23.01
N GLY A 367 -18.26 -18.42 22.70
CA GLY A 367 -18.92 -19.18 21.63
C GLY A 367 -18.18 -19.17 20.30
N THR A 368 -17.12 -18.39 20.12
CA THR A 368 -16.27 -18.43 18.93
C THR A 368 -15.55 -19.79 18.86
N SER A 369 -15.51 -20.41 17.68
CA SER A 369 -14.85 -21.70 17.44
C SER A 369 -14.04 -21.66 16.15
N GLY A 370 -13.01 -22.51 16.05
CA GLY A 370 -12.19 -22.63 14.83
C GLY A 370 -10.72 -22.93 15.12
N PRO A 371 -9.88 -23.10 14.07
CA PRO A 371 -8.47 -23.43 14.22
C PRO A 371 -7.69 -22.40 15.05
N LYS A 372 -7.98 -21.11 14.87
CA LYS A 372 -7.32 -20.04 15.63
C LYS A 372 -7.70 -20.00 17.10
N VAL A 373 -8.96 -20.30 17.44
CA VAL A 373 -9.41 -20.43 18.83
C VAL A 373 -8.68 -21.57 19.50
N ARG A 374 -8.61 -22.74 18.84
CA ARG A 374 -7.86 -23.90 19.33
C ARG A 374 -6.39 -23.58 19.57
N GLN A 375 -5.75 -22.93 18.59
CA GLN A 375 -4.36 -22.52 18.69
C GLN A 375 -4.11 -21.63 19.90
N ILE A 376 -4.96 -20.61 20.14
CA ILE A 376 -4.86 -19.73 21.31
C ILE A 376 -5.06 -20.52 22.59
N GLN A 377 -6.02 -21.42 22.64
CA GLN A 377 -6.26 -22.29 23.79
C GLN A 377 -5.06 -23.19 24.07
N GLU A 378 -4.43 -23.77 23.05
CA GLU A 378 -3.20 -24.57 23.20
C GLU A 378 -2.05 -23.74 23.73
N GLN A 379 -1.86 -22.52 23.21
CA GLN A 379 -0.82 -21.59 23.69
C GLN A 379 -1.06 -21.16 25.14
N LEU A 380 -2.31 -20.82 25.50
CA LEU A 380 -2.67 -20.50 26.89
C LEU A 380 -2.44 -21.68 27.84
N ASN A 381 -2.73 -22.91 27.41
CA ASN A 381 -2.47 -24.11 28.20
C ASN A 381 -0.96 -24.33 28.42
N VAL A 382 -0.13 -24.09 27.40
CA VAL A 382 1.35 -24.14 27.54
C VAL A 382 1.83 -23.10 28.55
N ILE A 383 1.31 -21.86 28.46
CA ILE A 383 1.64 -20.78 29.40
C ILE A 383 1.20 -21.16 30.82
N ALA A 384 -0.02 -21.64 30.99
CA ALA A 384 -0.55 -22.07 32.28
C ALA A 384 0.25 -23.25 32.91
N GLY A 385 0.77 -24.15 32.05
CA GLY A 385 1.68 -25.21 32.50
C GLY A 385 3.06 -24.73 32.92
N ALA A 386 3.55 -23.64 32.35
CA ALA A 386 4.84 -23.04 32.67
C ALA A 386 4.76 -22.08 33.87
N TYR A 387 3.60 -21.45 34.09
CA TYR A 387 3.36 -20.44 35.11
C TYR A 387 2.03 -20.77 35.83
N PRO A 388 2.03 -21.78 36.72
CA PRO A 388 0.85 -22.21 37.46
C PRO A 388 0.38 -21.17 38.51
#